data_371c2ce1c14b7052b2b54786b422c8ff
#
_entry.id   371c2ce1c14b7052b2b54786b422c8ff
#
_cell.length_a   1.000
_cell.length_b   1.000
_cell.length_c   1.000
_cell.angle_alpha   90.00
_cell.angle_beta   90.00
_cell.angle_gamma   90.00
#
_symmetry.space_group_name_H-M   'P 1'
#
loop_
_entity.id
_entity.type
_entity.pdbx_description
1 polymer ?
#
loop_
_entity_poly.entity_id
_entity_poly.type
_entity_poly.pdbx_seq_one_letter_code
_entity_poly.pdbx_strand_id
1 'polypeptide(L)'
;MTRVSFAVTAGAIVWVALVAVRLGAGGQLPDTFFDDASAPALAYATQPPHDVIAQLNEKLAAGSTTLSYEPGSGYLRSVLSALDIPVESQLAVFSKTSVQARIISPVNPRTLFFNDRVVVGWPRGGFIEAAALDPQLGVVFYNLNQQPAAAPRFERGNGCTSCHVSAEATLGIPGLLLRSEAVRSDGLTMRQLGNEVVDHRLPLSKRWGGWYVTGRGVTVASRGNLMLRDETDEPLLTTPKAIPAATLEGKFDLAGYLSPYSDIVALMVFDHQLHMMNLLARASWEARAAEENSDATALVDGVAREVVDYLLFVDEAPLPARVDGSSGFAERFAARGPKDSHGRSLYQLDLTARLLRYPCSYMIYSAAFDGLPATARDAIYRRMYAVLSGQDRTPRYSRLEASDRRAIIDILRDTKPDLPEYFR
;
A
#
# COMPACT_ATOMS: atom_id res chain seq x y z
N MET A 1 -62.52 -12.58 53.01
CA MET A 1 -61.28 -13.29 52.57
C MET A 1 -61.45 -13.53 51.06
N THR A 2 -61.02 -12.58 50.24
CA THR A 2 -61.20 -12.63 48.80
C THR A 2 -59.83 -12.70 48.16
N ARG A 3 -59.55 -13.81 47.48
CA ARG A 3 -58.29 -14.01 46.71
C ARG A 3 -58.42 -13.32 45.34
N VAL A 4 -57.50 -12.40 45.08
CA VAL A 4 -57.35 -11.79 43.77
C VAL A 4 -56.24 -12.56 43.03
N SER A 5 -56.60 -13.20 41.89
CA SER A 5 -55.64 -13.85 40.99
C SER A 5 -55.16 -12.81 39.95
N PHE A 6 -53.84 -12.60 39.91
CA PHE A 6 -53.22 -11.84 38.81
C PHE A 6 -52.86 -12.80 37.68
N ALA A 7 -53.47 -12.56 36.49
CA ALA A 7 -53.09 -13.19 35.24
C ALA A 7 -51.94 -12.39 34.64
N VAL A 8 -50.79 -13.07 34.44
CA VAL A 8 -49.63 -12.54 33.70
C VAL A 8 -49.79 -12.91 32.26
N THR A 9 -50.10 -11.94 31.43
CA THR A 9 -50.08 -12.06 29.97
C THR A 9 -48.65 -11.84 29.47
N ALA A 10 -48.02 -12.93 28.98
CA ALA A 10 -46.74 -12.88 28.30
C ALA A 10 -46.95 -12.26 26.89
N GLY A 11 -46.52 -11.02 26.72
CA GLY A 11 -46.39 -10.38 25.41
C GLY A 11 -45.13 -10.83 24.70
N ALA A 12 -45.27 -11.60 23.63
CA ALA A 12 -44.17 -11.92 22.74
C ALA A 12 -43.78 -10.67 21.92
N ILE A 13 -42.64 -10.08 22.21
CA ILE A 13 -42.05 -9.02 21.39
C ILE A 13 -41.36 -9.70 20.20
N VAL A 14 -42.02 -9.62 19.04
CA VAL A 14 -41.44 -10.02 17.76
C VAL A 14 -40.52 -8.87 17.33
N TRP A 15 -39.21 -9.08 17.40
CA TRP A 15 -38.24 -8.20 16.75
C TRP A 15 -38.28 -8.47 15.26
N VAL A 16 -38.97 -7.62 14.49
CA VAL A 16 -38.82 -7.55 13.03
C VAL A 16 -37.52 -6.80 12.76
N ALA A 17 -36.46 -7.55 12.43
CA ALA A 17 -35.27 -6.97 11.87
C ALA A 17 -35.59 -6.40 10.49
N LEU A 18 -35.78 -5.09 10.39
CA LEU A 18 -35.83 -4.38 9.13
C LEU A 18 -34.40 -4.37 8.57
N VAL A 19 -34.10 -5.33 7.71
CA VAL A 19 -32.94 -5.26 6.81
C VAL A 19 -33.28 -4.19 5.78
N ALA A 20 -32.78 -2.97 6.02
CA ALA A 20 -32.78 -1.91 5.04
C ALA A 20 -31.78 -2.27 3.94
N VAL A 21 -32.26 -2.92 2.88
CA VAL A 21 -31.49 -3.06 1.63
C VAL A 21 -31.33 -1.66 1.06
N ARG A 22 -30.20 -1.04 1.31
CA ARG A 22 -29.77 0.15 0.57
C ARG A 22 -29.36 -0.31 -0.82
N LEU A 23 -30.24 -0.18 -1.79
CA LEU A 23 -29.93 -0.17 -3.22
C LEU A 23 -29.15 1.13 -3.52
N GLY A 24 -27.87 1.15 -3.24
CA GLY A 24 -26.91 2.13 -3.72
C GLY A 24 -26.08 1.47 -4.80
N ALA A 25 -25.96 2.10 -5.96
CA ALA A 25 -25.19 1.63 -7.10
C ALA A 25 -23.70 1.44 -6.71
N GLY A 26 -23.28 0.20 -6.60
CA GLY A 26 -21.96 -0.25 -6.19
C GLY A 26 -22.13 -1.31 -5.10
N GLY A 27 -22.11 -2.58 -5.46
CA GLY A 27 -22.10 -3.67 -4.48
C GLY A 27 -20.89 -3.49 -3.56
N GLN A 28 -21.12 -2.94 -2.35
CA GLN A 28 -20.11 -2.96 -1.31
C GLN A 28 -20.01 -4.39 -0.78
N LEU A 29 -18.80 -4.94 -0.81
CA LEU A 29 -18.48 -6.14 -0.04
C LEU A 29 -18.83 -5.93 1.44
N PRO A 30 -19.17 -7.00 2.17
CA PRO A 30 -19.31 -6.92 3.62
C PRO A 30 -18.07 -6.29 4.24
N ASP A 31 -18.24 -5.56 5.34
CA ASP A 31 -17.21 -4.75 6.01
C ASP A 31 -15.93 -5.51 6.40
N THR A 32 -15.96 -6.83 6.37
CA THR A 32 -14.79 -7.70 6.51
C THR A 32 -14.93 -8.93 5.63
N PHE A 33 -14.04 -9.09 4.66
CA PHE A 33 -13.92 -10.31 3.84
C PHE A 33 -13.19 -11.45 4.58
N PHE A 34 -12.70 -11.17 5.77
CA PHE A 34 -11.79 -12.04 6.49
C PHE A 34 -12.52 -12.99 7.44
N ASP A 35 -13.38 -13.82 6.86
CA ASP A 35 -13.87 -15.01 7.54
C ASP A 35 -13.61 -16.20 6.61
N ASP A 36 -12.65 -17.07 6.97
CA ASP A 36 -12.35 -18.30 6.23
C ASP A 36 -13.59 -19.17 6.03
N ALA A 37 -14.58 -19.05 6.91
CA ALA A 37 -15.84 -19.78 6.80
C ALA A 37 -16.78 -19.22 5.72
N SER A 38 -16.68 -17.91 5.42
CA SER A 38 -17.50 -17.24 4.41
C SER A 38 -16.88 -17.24 2.99
N ALA A 39 -15.59 -17.54 2.87
CA ALA A 39 -14.85 -17.57 1.61
C ALA A 39 -13.89 -18.77 1.51
N PRO A 40 -14.42 -20.03 1.45
CA PRO A 40 -13.59 -21.25 1.44
C PRO A 40 -12.59 -21.29 0.28
N ALA A 41 -12.94 -20.71 -0.88
CA ALA A 41 -12.06 -20.66 -2.05
C ALA A 41 -10.80 -19.78 -1.84
N LEU A 42 -10.80 -18.90 -0.86
CA LEU A 42 -9.67 -18.01 -0.57
C LEU A 42 -8.73 -18.61 0.48
N ALA A 43 -9.26 -19.31 1.49
CA ALA A 43 -8.53 -20.05 2.54
C ALA A 43 -7.18 -19.41 2.93
N TYR A 44 -7.17 -18.09 3.16
CA TYR A 44 -5.96 -17.28 3.34
C TYR A 44 -4.98 -17.88 4.35
N ALA A 45 -5.50 -18.39 5.48
CA ALA A 45 -4.66 -18.88 6.57
C ALA A 45 -4.01 -20.25 6.24
N THR A 46 -4.62 -21.05 5.38
CA THR A 46 -4.27 -22.46 5.15
C THR A 46 -3.58 -22.72 3.82
N GLN A 47 -3.86 -21.92 2.80
CA GLN A 47 -3.19 -22.07 1.51
C GLN A 47 -1.70 -21.71 1.58
N PRO A 48 -0.82 -22.48 0.91
CA PRO A 48 0.59 -22.12 0.80
C PRO A 48 0.74 -20.87 -0.07
N PRO A 49 1.56 -19.90 0.34
CA PRO A 49 1.85 -18.71 -0.45
C PRO A 49 2.84 -19.03 -1.58
N HIS A 50 2.73 -18.25 -2.68
CA HIS A 50 3.60 -18.34 -3.85
C HIS A 50 4.32 -16.99 -4.14
N ASP A 51 4.34 -16.10 -3.18
CA ASP A 51 5.02 -14.81 -3.26
C ASP A 51 6.56 -14.93 -3.24
N VAL A 52 7.24 -13.80 -3.37
CA VAL A 52 8.70 -13.74 -3.45
C VAL A 52 9.41 -14.16 -2.16
N ILE A 53 8.75 -14.07 -0.99
CA ILE A 53 9.31 -14.55 0.29
C ILE A 53 9.20 -16.07 0.38
N ALA A 54 8.07 -16.64 -0.04
CA ALA A 54 7.91 -18.10 -0.13
C ALA A 54 8.97 -18.69 -1.07
N GLN A 55 9.16 -18.10 -2.26
CA GLN A 55 10.20 -18.51 -3.20
C GLN A 55 11.63 -18.35 -2.64
N LEU A 56 11.88 -17.29 -1.86
CA LEU A 56 13.16 -17.13 -1.18
C LEU A 56 13.39 -18.25 -0.14
N ASN A 57 12.37 -18.59 0.65
CA ASN A 57 12.44 -19.71 1.59
C ASN A 57 12.72 -21.06 0.90
N GLU A 58 12.14 -21.31 -0.26
CA GLU A 58 12.42 -22.52 -1.07
C GLU A 58 13.88 -22.55 -1.51
N LYS A 59 14.44 -21.42 -2.00
CA LYS A 59 15.84 -21.29 -2.39
C LYS A 59 16.79 -21.48 -1.21
N LEU A 60 16.44 -20.95 -0.04
CA LEU A 60 17.21 -21.13 1.21
C LEU A 60 17.21 -22.61 1.63
N ALA A 61 16.06 -23.27 1.62
CA ALA A 61 15.92 -24.68 1.96
C ALA A 61 16.68 -25.60 0.99
N ALA A 62 16.70 -25.25 -0.30
CA ALA A 62 17.45 -25.97 -1.33
C ALA A 62 18.97 -25.68 -1.33
N GLY A 63 19.44 -24.73 -0.50
CA GLY A 63 20.83 -24.30 -0.49
C GLY A 63 21.29 -23.56 -1.75
N SER A 64 20.36 -23.15 -2.63
CA SER A 64 20.65 -22.41 -3.85
C SER A 64 20.90 -20.92 -3.61
N THR A 65 20.57 -20.43 -2.42
CA THR A 65 20.93 -19.09 -1.92
C THR A 65 21.17 -19.16 -0.41
N THR A 66 21.86 -18.16 0.13
CA THR A 66 22.15 -18.04 1.56
C THR A 66 21.94 -16.61 2.02
N LEU A 67 21.60 -16.42 3.30
CA LEU A 67 21.55 -15.10 3.93
C LEU A 67 22.80 -14.90 4.80
N SER A 68 23.56 -13.85 4.52
CA SER A 68 24.74 -13.47 5.29
C SER A 68 24.35 -12.58 6.45
N TYR A 69 24.89 -12.86 7.63
CA TYR A 69 24.68 -12.07 8.83
C TYR A 69 25.82 -11.06 8.99
N GLU A 70 25.47 -9.78 9.20
CA GLU A 70 26.42 -8.68 9.43
C GLU A 70 26.23 -8.08 10.82
N PRO A 71 27.30 -7.76 11.56
CA PRO A 71 27.19 -7.01 12.80
C PRO A 71 26.46 -5.67 12.59
N GLY A 72 25.48 -5.37 13.43
CA GLY A 72 24.71 -4.11 13.39
C GLY A 72 23.43 -4.16 12.56
N SER A 73 23.45 -4.75 11.36
CA SER A 73 22.27 -4.86 10.46
C SER A 73 21.66 -6.27 10.37
N GLY A 74 22.33 -7.27 10.94
CA GLY A 74 21.87 -8.66 10.89
C GLY A 74 21.79 -9.20 9.47
N TYR A 75 20.66 -9.80 9.12
CA TYR A 75 20.38 -10.29 7.77
C TYR A 75 19.86 -9.23 6.81
N LEU A 76 19.60 -7.99 7.25
CA LEU A 76 18.86 -7.00 6.48
C LEU A 76 19.46 -6.78 5.09
N ARG A 77 20.77 -6.50 4.99
CA ARG A 77 21.42 -6.23 3.69
C ARG A 77 21.32 -7.42 2.74
N SER A 78 21.53 -8.62 3.26
CA SER A 78 21.43 -9.86 2.48
C SER A 78 20.00 -10.14 2.02
N VAL A 79 18.99 -9.87 2.85
CA VAL A 79 17.56 -9.98 2.51
C VAL A 79 17.21 -9.00 1.39
N LEU A 80 17.61 -7.73 1.50
CA LEU A 80 17.34 -6.74 0.46
C LEU A 80 17.95 -7.14 -0.88
N SER A 81 19.19 -7.65 -0.85
CA SER A 81 19.87 -8.16 -2.05
C SER A 81 19.14 -9.36 -2.65
N ALA A 82 18.77 -10.34 -1.83
CA ALA A 82 18.08 -11.57 -2.30
C ALA A 82 16.69 -11.29 -2.90
N LEU A 83 16.03 -10.21 -2.47
CA LEU A 83 14.71 -9.79 -2.92
C LEU A 83 14.75 -8.68 -4.00
N ASP A 84 15.94 -8.25 -4.43
CA ASP A 84 16.15 -7.13 -5.36
C ASP A 84 15.46 -5.84 -4.90
N ILE A 85 15.61 -5.51 -3.60
CA ILE A 85 15.07 -4.29 -3.02
C ILE A 85 16.19 -3.24 -2.95
N PRO A 86 15.99 -2.06 -3.58
CA PRO A 86 17.00 -1.01 -3.57
C PRO A 86 17.11 -0.36 -2.19
N VAL A 87 18.34 -0.14 -1.71
CA VAL A 87 18.60 0.58 -0.44
C VAL A 87 18.08 2.03 -0.52
N GLU A 88 18.07 2.62 -1.70
CA GLU A 88 17.56 3.95 -1.98
C GLU A 88 16.06 4.10 -1.69
N SER A 89 15.32 2.98 -1.60
CA SER A 89 13.91 2.97 -1.19
C SER A 89 13.69 3.11 0.32
N GLN A 90 14.77 3.31 1.10
CA GLN A 90 14.66 3.44 2.56
C GLN A 90 13.71 4.56 2.96
N LEU A 91 12.75 4.22 3.83
CA LEU A 91 11.85 5.12 4.53
C LEU A 91 12.04 4.93 6.03
N ALA A 92 11.86 5.98 6.83
CA ALA A 92 12.06 5.90 8.28
C ALA A 92 10.81 6.37 9.02
N VAL A 93 10.18 5.47 9.79
CA VAL A 93 8.98 5.73 10.58
C VAL A 93 9.32 5.66 12.06
N PHE A 94 9.00 6.72 12.80
CA PHE A 94 9.27 6.81 14.24
C PHE A 94 8.01 6.64 15.12
N SER A 95 6.82 6.59 14.53
CA SER A 95 5.59 6.29 15.25
C SER A 95 5.59 4.84 15.74
N LYS A 96 5.10 4.63 16.96
CA LYS A 96 5.04 3.33 17.64
C LYS A 96 3.83 2.51 17.16
N THR A 97 3.80 2.14 15.89
CA THR A 97 2.67 1.50 15.22
C THR A 97 2.92 0.08 14.71
N SER A 98 4.06 -0.52 15.06
CA SER A 98 4.40 -1.92 14.75
C SER A 98 4.23 -2.82 15.97
N VAL A 99 4.17 -4.13 15.77
CA VAL A 99 4.27 -5.14 16.84
C VAL A 99 5.56 -4.99 17.65
N GLN A 100 6.58 -4.32 17.11
CA GLN A 100 7.85 -3.98 17.75
C GLN A 100 7.87 -2.57 18.36
N ALA A 101 6.70 -1.96 18.63
CA ALA A 101 6.57 -0.59 19.12
C ALA A 101 7.45 -0.25 20.35
N ARG A 102 7.81 -1.24 21.17
CA ARG A 102 8.63 -1.03 22.38
C ARG A 102 10.05 -0.50 22.06
N ILE A 103 10.61 -0.88 20.90
CA ILE A 103 11.96 -0.47 20.52
C ILE A 103 11.94 0.64 19.46
N ILE A 104 10.78 1.01 18.93
CA ILE A 104 10.63 2.09 17.95
C ILE A 104 10.46 3.42 18.68
N SER A 105 11.18 4.45 18.23
CA SER A 105 11.11 5.81 18.74
C SER A 105 11.75 6.78 17.74
N PRO A 106 11.63 8.10 17.95
CA PRO A 106 12.36 9.07 17.13
C PRO A 106 13.88 8.89 17.10
N VAL A 107 14.48 8.32 18.16
CA VAL A 107 15.92 8.03 18.19
C VAL A 107 16.27 6.61 17.73
N ASN A 108 15.29 5.79 17.47
CA ASN A 108 15.44 4.44 16.90
C ASN A 108 14.25 4.14 15.96
N PRO A 109 14.14 4.84 14.81
CA PRO A 109 13.03 4.62 13.90
C PRO A 109 13.11 3.23 13.26
N ARG A 110 11.94 2.68 12.89
CA ARG A 110 11.87 1.52 11.98
C ARG A 110 12.13 1.99 10.56
N THR A 111 13.01 1.32 9.85
CA THR A 111 13.19 1.52 8.42
C THR A 111 12.34 0.55 7.61
N LEU A 112 11.80 1.04 6.50
CA LEU A 112 11.11 0.25 5.49
C LEU A 112 11.86 0.36 4.17
N PHE A 113 11.90 -0.75 3.44
CA PHE A 113 12.48 -0.86 2.10
C PHE A 113 11.48 -1.58 1.21
N PHE A 114 11.39 -1.22 -0.06
CA PHE A 114 10.36 -1.80 -0.92
C PHE A 114 10.75 -1.87 -2.39
N ASN A 115 10.10 -2.78 -3.09
CA ASN A 115 9.92 -2.78 -4.52
C ASN A 115 8.44 -3.06 -4.84
N ASP A 116 8.09 -3.30 -6.09
CA ASP A 116 6.71 -3.53 -6.56
C ASP A 116 6.08 -4.86 -6.09
N ARG A 117 6.81 -5.69 -5.34
CA ARG A 117 6.37 -7.04 -4.91
C ARG A 117 6.36 -7.23 -3.40
N VAL A 118 7.23 -6.50 -2.69
CA VAL A 118 7.47 -6.76 -1.26
C VAL A 118 7.92 -5.51 -0.53
N VAL A 119 7.52 -5.41 0.74
CA VAL A 119 7.99 -4.42 1.70
C VAL A 119 8.73 -5.14 2.82
N VAL A 120 9.90 -4.66 3.20
CA VAL A 120 10.72 -5.17 4.30
C VAL A 120 10.87 -4.08 5.35
N GLY A 121 10.48 -4.36 6.59
CA GLY A 121 10.59 -3.45 7.73
C GLY A 121 11.59 -3.95 8.76
N TRP A 122 12.41 -3.03 9.32
CA TRP A 122 13.38 -3.37 10.34
C TRP A 122 13.61 -2.20 11.32
N PRO A 123 13.28 -2.36 12.60
CA PRO A 123 13.80 -1.50 13.65
C PRO A 123 15.14 -2.04 14.15
N ARG A 124 16.13 -1.19 14.37
CA ARG A 124 17.43 -1.60 14.91
C ARG A 124 17.26 -2.31 16.25
N GLY A 125 17.83 -3.52 16.35
CA GLY A 125 17.69 -4.39 17.53
C GLY A 125 16.44 -5.28 17.53
N GLY A 126 15.60 -5.22 16.49
CA GLY A 126 14.43 -6.07 16.31
C GLY A 126 14.59 -7.10 15.21
N PHE A 127 13.54 -7.89 14.97
CA PHE A 127 13.44 -8.82 13.86
C PHE A 127 13.02 -8.10 12.56
N ILE A 128 13.28 -8.73 11.41
CA ILE A 128 12.76 -8.24 10.11
C ILE A 128 11.29 -8.62 9.98
N GLU A 129 10.47 -7.63 9.69
CA GLU A 129 9.09 -7.77 9.22
C GLU A 129 9.09 -7.74 7.69
N ALA A 130 8.32 -8.59 7.03
CA ALA A 130 8.12 -8.50 5.60
C ALA A 130 6.67 -8.70 5.23
N ALA A 131 6.24 -8.04 4.15
CA ALA A 131 4.91 -8.19 3.57
C ALA A 131 5.05 -8.30 2.06
N ALA A 132 4.65 -9.43 1.49
CA ALA A 132 4.79 -9.72 0.08
C ALA A 132 3.41 -9.88 -0.59
N LEU A 133 3.28 -9.41 -1.82
CA LEU A 133 2.05 -9.55 -2.59
C LEU A 133 2.03 -10.90 -3.30
N ASP A 134 1.15 -11.76 -2.84
CA ASP A 134 0.87 -13.05 -3.45
C ASP A 134 -0.23 -12.89 -4.53
N PRO A 135 -0.08 -13.49 -5.71
CA PRO A 135 -1.05 -13.33 -6.80
C PRO A 135 -2.47 -13.83 -6.47
N GLN A 136 -2.61 -14.75 -5.51
CA GLN A 136 -3.88 -15.34 -5.13
C GLN A 136 -4.37 -14.89 -3.76
N LEU A 137 -3.47 -14.85 -2.78
CA LEU A 137 -3.80 -14.57 -1.38
C LEU A 137 -3.86 -13.07 -1.07
N GLY A 138 -3.31 -12.21 -1.94
CA GLY A 138 -3.10 -10.81 -1.61
C GLY A 138 -1.84 -10.63 -0.76
N VAL A 139 -1.86 -9.77 0.25
CA VAL A 139 -0.66 -9.49 1.05
C VAL A 139 -0.45 -10.56 2.12
N VAL A 140 0.70 -11.22 2.08
CA VAL A 140 1.14 -12.22 3.08
C VAL A 140 2.26 -11.65 3.93
N PHE A 141 2.19 -11.87 5.25
CA PHE A 141 3.10 -11.29 6.23
C PHE A 141 4.07 -12.32 6.78
N TYR A 142 5.30 -11.89 7.00
CA TYR A 142 6.41 -12.74 7.47
C TYR A 142 7.29 -12.03 8.49
N ASN A 143 7.99 -12.85 9.29
CA ASN A 143 9.02 -12.42 10.21
C ASN A 143 10.30 -13.22 9.98
N LEU A 144 11.47 -12.57 10.10
CA LEU A 144 12.76 -13.24 10.12
C LEU A 144 13.52 -12.82 11.39
N ASN A 145 13.86 -13.80 12.21
CA ASN A 145 14.67 -13.58 13.41
C ASN A 145 16.06 -13.06 13.03
N GLN A 146 16.56 -12.08 13.77
CA GLN A 146 17.87 -11.44 13.60
C GLN A 146 18.95 -12.04 14.52
N GLN A 147 18.82 -13.31 14.88
CA GLN A 147 19.89 -14.06 15.55
C GLN A 147 20.62 -14.92 14.53
N PRO A 148 21.98 -15.00 14.60
CA PRO A 148 22.74 -15.89 13.73
C PRO A 148 22.22 -17.33 13.83
N ALA A 149 21.87 -17.92 12.69
CA ALA A 149 21.35 -19.28 12.61
C ALA A 149 21.96 -20.03 11.41
N ALA A 150 22.07 -21.34 11.51
CA ALA A 150 22.57 -22.18 10.42
C ALA A 150 21.62 -22.21 9.21
N ALA A 151 20.32 -22.06 9.43
CA ALA A 151 19.30 -22.05 8.40
C ALA A 151 18.26 -20.93 8.68
N PRO A 152 18.60 -19.66 8.43
CA PRO A 152 17.67 -18.57 8.61
C PRO A 152 16.53 -18.68 7.58
N ARG A 153 15.29 -18.47 8.04
CA ARG A 153 14.10 -18.53 7.18
C ARG A 153 13.04 -17.57 7.66
N PHE A 154 12.23 -17.09 6.75
CA PHE A 154 11.05 -16.33 7.08
C PHE A 154 9.91 -17.24 7.57
N GLU A 155 9.26 -16.82 8.64
CA GLU A 155 8.07 -17.49 9.17
C GLU A 155 6.84 -16.66 8.88
N ARG A 156 5.73 -17.31 8.47
CA ARG A 156 4.47 -16.61 8.21
C ARG A 156 3.90 -16.05 9.52
N GLY A 157 3.55 -14.75 9.51
CA GLY A 157 3.05 -14.02 10.65
C GLY A 157 1.52 -14.05 10.73
N ASN A 158 0.94 -15.00 11.46
CA ASN A 158 -0.53 -15.13 11.56
C ASN A 158 -1.20 -14.01 12.38
N GLY A 159 -0.47 -13.29 13.24
CA GLY A 159 -1.03 -12.18 14.05
C GLY A 159 -1.11 -10.83 13.35
N CYS A 160 -0.53 -10.69 12.16
CA CYS A 160 -0.43 -9.39 11.47
C CYS A 160 -1.81 -8.90 10.97
N THR A 161 -2.70 -9.81 10.62
CA THR A 161 -4.05 -9.51 10.13
C THR A 161 -4.91 -8.76 11.15
N SER A 162 -4.63 -8.87 12.46
CA SER A 162 -5.34 -8.10 13.49
C SER A 162 -5.25 -6.57 13.32
N CYS A 163 -4.19 -6.08 12.67
CA CYS A 163 -3.99 -4.66 12.35
C CYS A 163 -4.06 -4.37 10.85
N HIS A 164 -3.79 -5.39 10.02
CA HIS A 164 -3.68 -5.27 8.57
C HIS A 164 -4.93 -5.75 7.80
N VAL A 165 -6.08 -5.88 8.49
CA VAL A 165 -7.42 -5.99 7.89
C VAL A 165 -8.26 -4.84 8.42
N SER A 166 -8.66 -3.93 7.55
CA SER A 166 -9.46 -2.75 7.87
C SER A 166 -10.29 -2.35 6.66
N ALA A 167 -11.58 -2.12 6.85
CA ALA A 167 -12.46 -1.64 5.77
C ALA A 167 -11.94 -0.33 5.17
N GLU A 168 -11.48 0.60 6.02
CA GLU A 168 -10.99 1.92 5.60
C GLU A 168 -9.62 1.85 4.91
N ALA A 169 -8.65 1.16 5.51
CA ALA A 169 -7.25 1.27 5.08
C ALA A 169 -6.81 0.16 4.12
N THR A 170 -7.38 -1.05 4.24
CA THR A 170 -7.01 -2.21 3.42
C THR A 170 -8.19 -2.81 2.66
N LEU A 171 -9.31 -2.09 2.55
CA LEU A 171 -10.49 -2.51 1.79
C LEU A 171 -11.11 -3.82 2.29
N GLY A 172 -10.94 -4.13 3.59
CA GLY A 172 -11.48 -5.34 4.22
C GLY A 172 -10.72 -6.63 3.97
N ILE A 173 -9.55 -6.56 3.34
CA ILE A 173 -8.69 -7.73 3.05
C ILE A 173 -7.34 -7.59 3.77
N PRO A 174 -6.54 -8.68 3.89
CA PRO A 174 -5.15 -8.58 4.32
C PRO A 174 -4.37 -7.68 3.38
N GLY A 175 -3.92 -6.53 3.88
CA GLY A 175 -3.35 -5.49 3.05
C GLY A 175 -2.31 -4.63 3.77
N LEU A 176 -1.70 -3.73 3.01
CA LEU A 176 -0.74 -2.76 3.50
C LEU A 176 -1.42 -1.42 3.74
N LEU A 177 -0.96 -0.71 4.75
CA LEU A 177 -1.48 0.61 5.07
C LEU A 177 -0.34 1.56 5.43
N LEU A 178 -0.47 2.81 5.00
CA LEU A 178 0.33 3.91 5.47
C LEU A 178 -0.59 4.92 6.15
N ARG A 179 -0.23 5.31 7.37
CA ARG A 179 -0.97 6.32 8.10
C ARG A 179 -0.11 7.55 8.36
N SER A 180 -0.77 8.70 8.32
CA SER A 180 -0.24 9.97 8.79
C SER A 180 -0.86 10.25 10.14
N GLU A 181 -0.08 10.13 11.20
CA GLU A 181 -0.54 10.22 12.58
C GLU A 181 0.01 11.46 13.27
N ALA A 182 -0.75 12.01 14.21
CA ALA A 182 -0.22 12.95 15.18
C ALA A 182 0.66 12.17 16.17
N VAL A 183 1.95 12.55 16.29
CA VAL A 183 2.92 11.79 17.08
C VAL A 183 3.68 12.70 18.04
N ARG A 184 3.81 12.26 19.29
CA ARG A 184 4.58 12.92 20.32
C ARG A 184 6.08 12.70 20.14
N SER A 185 6.87 13.51 20.86
CA SER A 185 8.35 13.43 20.87
C SER A 185 8.90 12.09 21.40
N ASP A 186 8.08 11.26 22.04
CA ASP A 186 8.43 9.91 22.48
C ASP A 186 8.01 8.80 21.47
N GLY A 187 7.39 9.19 20.35
CA GLY A 187 6.91 8.29 19.31
C GLY A 187 5.49 7.74 19.52
N LEU A 188 4.81 8.07 20.63
CA LEU A 188 3.42 7.67 20.86
C LEU A 188 2.47 8.46 19.96
N THR A 189 1.46 7.77 19.44
CA THR A 189 0.44 8.39 18.60
C THR A 189 -0.65 9.05 19.42
N MET A 190 -1.13 10.19 18.94
CA MET A 190 -2.26 10.96 19.47
C MET A 190 -3.40 10.89 18.46
N ARG A 191 -3.98 9.71 18.27
CA ARG A 191 -4.94 9.40 17.20
C ARG A 191 -6.17 10.31 17.17
N GLN A 192 -6.58 10.84 18.32
CA GLN A 192 -7.67 11.80 18.43
C GLN A 192 -7.39 13.13 17.71
N LEU A 193 -6.12 13.47 17.49
CA LEU A 193 -5.72 14.71 16.78
C LEU A 193 -5.48 14.52 15.29
N GLY A 194 -5.20 13.27 14.84
CA GLY A 194 -4.98 12.97 13.44
C GLY A 194 -4.53 11.53 13.22
N ASN A 195 -5.16 10.87 12.26
CA ASN A 195 -4.90 9.47 11.89
C ASN A 195 -5.44 9.20 10.48
N GLU A 196 -4.90 9.90 9.48
CA GLU A 196 -5.34 9.74 8.11
C GLU A 196 -4.69 8.55 7.42
N VAL A 197 -5.46 7.80 6.63
CA VAL A 197 -4.92 6.84 5.65
C VAL A 197 -4.31 7.62 4.49
N VAL A 198 -3.10 7.27 4.11
CA VAL A 198 -2.33 8.00 3.09
C VAL A 198 -2.32 7.23 1.79
N ASP A 199 -2.74 7.91 0.73
CA ASP A 199 -2.50 7.51 -0.66
C ASP A 199 -2.24 8.78 -1.52
N HIS A 200 -2.11 8.63 -2.84
CA HIS A 200 -1.78 9.75 -3.72
C HIS A 200 -2.87 10.85 -3.78
N ARG A 201 -4.09 10.58 -3.29
CA ARG A 201 -5.23 11.52 -3.28
C ARG A 201 -5.17 12.47 -2.08
N LEU A 202 -4.48 12.10 -1.00
CA LEU A 202 -4.34 12.96 0.16
C LEU A 202 -3.36 14.11 -0.14
N PRO A 203 -3.68 15.39 0.15
CA PRO A 203 -2.74 16.50 -0.02
C PRO A 203 -1.44 16.31 0.77
N LEU A 204 -0.28 16.72 0.21
CA LEU A 204 1.03 16.57 0.85
C LEU A 204 1.07 17.16 2.26
N SER A 205 0.38 18.29 2.49
CA SER A 205 0.30 18.92 3.80
C SER A 205 -0.26 18.04 4.91
N LYS A 206 -0.98 16.97 4.55
CA LYS A 206 -1.57 16.03 5.52
C LYS A 206 -0.81 14.71 5.62
N ARG A 207 0.21 14.46 4.77
CA ARG A 207 0.94 13.19 4.74
C ARG A 207 2.07 13.13 5.75
N TRP A 208 2.44 11.90 6.09
CA TRP A 208 3.68 11.46 6.74
C TRP A 208 3.88 11.90 8.18
N GLY A 209 2.81 12.24 8.92
CA GLY A 209 2.89 12.36 10.37
C GLY A 209 3.40 11.06 11.00
N GLY A 210 4.45 11.14 11.84
CA GLY A 210 5.13 9.99 12.40
C GLY A 210 6.28 9.44 11.55
N TRP A 211 6.62 10.08 10.43
CA TRP A 211 7.69 9.70 9.52
C TRP A 211 8.76 10.77 9.42
N TYR A 212 10.00 10.34 9.26
CA TYR A 212 11.06 11.22 8.78
C TYR A 212 10.94 11.38 7.27
N VAL A 213 11.23 12.59 6.78
CA VAL A 213 11.18 12.93 5.35
C VAL A 213 12.41 13.71 4.97
N THR A 214 13.13 13.25 3.96
CA THR A 214 14.30 13.96 3.40
C THR A 214 14.06 14.29 1.92
N GLY A 215 14.65 15.42 1.47
CA GLY A 215 14.57 15.88 0.09
C GLY A 215 15.52 17.03 -0.15
N ARG A 216 15.89 17.28 -1.40
CA ARG A 216 16.83 18.36 -1.78
C ARG A 216 16.07 19.61 -2.18
N GLY A 217 16.26 20.71 -1.43
CA GLY A 217 15.67 22.01 -1.77
C GLY A 217 14.13 22.03 -1.80
N VAL A 218 13.48 21.04 -1.21
CA VAL A 218 12.02 20.94 -1.18
C VAL A 218 11.46 21.93 -0.18
N THR A 219 10.55 22.80 -0.64
CA THR A 219 9.89 23.83 0.18
C THR A 219 8.46 23.47 0.59
N VAL A 220 7.95 22.33 0.12
CA VAL A 220 6.61 21.86 0.42
C VAL A 220 6.57 21.33 1.84
N ALA A 221 5.71 21.93 2.67
CA ALA A 221 5.48 21.46 4.02
C ALA A 221 4.55 20.23 4.04
N SER A 222 4.82 19.34 5.01
CA SER A 222 4.01 18.17 5.30
C SER A 222 3.99 17.92 6.82
N ARG A 223 3.28 16.91 7.28
CA ARG A 223 3.38 16.44 8.68
C ARG A 223 4.64 15.60 8.94
N GLY A 224 5.42 15.30 7.91
CA GLY A 224 6.71 14.64 8.06
C GLY A 224 7.68 15.45 8.90
N ASN A 225 8.51 14.78 9.69
CA ASN A 225 9.44 15.37 10.68
C ASN A 225 8.76 16.14 11.84
N LEU A 226 7.42 16.17 11.90
CA LEU A 226 6.69 16.85 12.95
C LEU A 226 6.54 15.93 14.17
N MET A 227 6.88 16.45 15.34
CA MET A 227 6.64 15.86 16.65
C MET A 227 5.94 16.87 17.54
N LEU A 228 4.84 16.45 18.14
CA LEU A 228 4.05 17.28 19.02
C LEU A 228 4.55 17.14 20.46
N ARG A 229 4.47 18.21 21.23
CA ARG A 229 4.72 18.19 22.67
C ARG A 229 3.49 17.65 23.42
N ASP A 230 2.34 18.18 23.07
CA ASP A 230 1.04 17.87 23.63
C ASP A 230 -0.09 18.31 22.67
N GLU A 231 -1.33 18.27 23.14
CA GLU A 231 -2.53 18.62 22.35
C GLU A 231 -2.58 20.11 21.93
N THR A 232 -1.85 21.00 22.60
CA THR A 232 -1.81 22.44 22.25
C THR A 232 -1.10 22.68 20.91
N ASP A 233 -0.32 21.72 20.43
CA ASP A 233 0.34 21.76 19.12
C ASP A 233 -0.57 21.33 17.95
N GLU A 234 -1.86 20.99 18.18
CA GLU A 234 -2.83 20.61 17.14
C GLU A 234 -2.83 21.58 15.92
N PRO A 235 -2.72 22.91 16.07
CA PRO A 235 -2.66 23.81 14.92
C PRO A 235 -1.52 23.51 13.93
N LEU A 236 -0.44 22.87 14.37
CA LEU A 236 0.66 22.46 13.51
C LEU A 236 0.27 21.33 12.53
N LEU A 237 -0.79 20.56 12.84
CA LEU A 237 -1.31 19.50 11.97
C LEU A 237 -2.15 20.06 10.82
N THR A 238 -2.82 21.19 11.04
CA THR A 238 -3.68 21.83 10.02
C THR A 238 -2.89 22.74 9.10
N THR A 239 -1.82 23.36 9.64
CA THR A 239 -0.93 24.25 8.88
C THR A 239 0.53 23.85 9.16
N PRO A 240 0.98 22.69 8.67
CA PRO A 240 2.33 22.22 8.93
C PRO A 240 3.34 23.18 8.28
N LYS A 241 4.43 23.43 9.00
CA LYS A 241 5.57 24.24 8.53
C LYS A 241 6.83 23.37 8.35
N ALA A 242 6.74 22.10 8.70
CA ALA A 242 7.87 21.18 8.57
C ALA A 242 8.14 20.89 7.10
N ILE A 243 9.34 21.21 6.65
CA ILE A 243 9.85 20.86 5.33
C ILE A 243 10.77 19.64 5.43
N PRO A 244 11.00 18.91 4.33
CA PRO A 244 11.96 17.82 4.31
C PRO A 244 13.34 18.27 4.76
N ALA A 245 14.01 17.42 5.55
CA ALA A 245 15.42 17.62 5.90
C ALA A 245 16.31 17.23 4.72
N ALA A 246 17.53 17.71 4.67
CA ALA A 246 18.49 17.29 3.65
C ALA A 246 18.88 15.80 3.84
N THR A 247 19.13 15.42 5.10
CA THR A 247 19.49 14.06 5.52
C THR A 247 18.85 13.76 6.88
N LEU A 248 19.02 12.51 7.35
CA LEU A 248 18.67 12.06 8.70
C LEU A 248 19.78 12.36 9.74
N GLU A 249 20.91 12.92 9.33
CA GLU A 249 21.98 13.32 10.24
C GLU A 249 21.47 14.26 11.34
N GLY A 250 21.90 14.00 12.57
CA GLY A 250 21.47 14.75 13.74
C GLY A 250 20.05 14.46 14.23
N LYS A 251 19.27 13.62 13.53
CA LYS A 251 17.95 13.18 14.00
C LYS A 251 18.08 12.01 14.97
N PHE A 252 18.97 11.07 14.69
CA PHE A 252 19.30 9.91 15.51
C PHE A 252 20.67 9.35 15.11
N ASP A 253 21.19 8.38 15.88
CA ASP A 253 22.41 7.67 15.53
C ASP A 253 22.21 6.77 14.31
N LEU A 254 22.90 7.10 13.21
CA LEU A 254 22.81 6.39 11.93
C LEU A 254 23.60 5.06 11.91
N ALA A 255 24.37 4.74 12.94
CA ALA A 255 25.14 3.49 12.98
C ALA A 255 24.22 2.27 12.83
N GLY A 256 24.50 1.42 11.84
CA GLY A 256 23.71 0.23 11.51
C GLY A 256 22.51 0.49 10.56
N TYR A 257 22.13 1.72 10.29
CA TYR A 257 21.18 2.03 9.22
C TYR A 257 21.86 2.04 7.85
N LEU A 258 21.12 1.64 6.80
CA LEU A 258 21.73 1.42 5.48
C LEU A 258 21.85 2.69 4.65
N SER A 259 21.08 3.74 4.97
CA SER A 259 21.04 5.00 4.24
C SER A 259 20.80 6.17 5.19
N PRO A 260 21.41 7.34 4.96
CA PRO A 260 21.09 8.56 5.71
C PRO A 260 19.84 9.28 5.20
N TYR A 261 18.97 8.61 4.44
CA TYR A 261 17.79 9.22 3.83
C TYR A 261 16.51 8.48 4.18
N SER A 262 15.39 9.23 4.15
CA SER A 262 14.01 8.78 4.09
C SER A 262 13.36 9.61 2.98
N ASP A 263 13.54 9.17 1.75
CA ASP A 263 13.37 9.96 0.53
C ASP A 263 11.90 10.31 0.27
N ILE A 264 11.61 11.60 0.02
CA ILE A 264 10.24 12.08 -0.24
C ILE A 264 9.65 11.49 -1.51
N VAL A 265 10.46 11.26 -2.56
CA VAL A 265 9.95 10.65 -3.80
C VAL A 265 9.67 9.18 -3.59
N ALA A 266 10.51 8.48 -2.82
CA ALA A 266 10.23 7.11 -2.42
C ALA A 266 8.94 7.00 -1.59
N LEU A 267 8.70 7.94 -0.64
CA LEU A 267 7.43 8.01 0.10
C LEU A 267 6.23 8.21 -0.82
N MET A 268 6.31 9.12 -1.79
CA MET A 268 5.21 9.37 -2.74
C MET A 268 4.90 8.15 -3.61
N VAL A 269 5.91 7.44 -4.06
CA VAL A 269 5.75 6.18 -4.81
C VAL A 269 5.15 5.11 -3.91
N PHE A 270 5.61 5.02 -2.65
CA PHE A 270 5.12 4.08 -1.66
C PHE A 270 3.65 4.33 -1.30
N ASP A 271 3.24 5.60 -1.09
CA ASP A 271 1.85 6.01 -0.85
C ASP A 271 0.91 5.46 -1.94
N HIS A 272 1.31 5.63 -3.21
CA HIS A 272 0.54 5.14 -4.35
C HIS A 272 0.53 3.60 -4.40
N GLN A 273 1.70 2.99 -4.26
CA GLN A 273 1.88 1.55 -4.44
C GLN A 273 1.09 0.72 -3.44
N LEU A 274 1.09 1.09 -2.15
CA LEU A 274 0.42 0.31 -1.11
C LEU A 274 -1.08 0.19 -1.36
N HIS A 275 -1.75 1.29 -1.67
CA HIS A 275 -3.18 1.26 -1.97
C HIS A 275 -3.47 0.51 -3.28
N MET A 276 -2.61 0.64 -4.29
CA MET A 276 -2.74 -0.13 -5.53
C MET A 276 -2.60 -1.65 -5.30
N MET A 277 -1.66 -2.06 -4.44
CA MET A 277 -1.53 -3.47 -4.03
C MET A 277 -2.82 -3.99 -3.37
N ASN A 278 -3.43 -3.20 -2.48
CA ASN A 278 -4.69 -3.56 -1.85
C ASN A 278 -5.84 -3.67 -2.88
N LEU A 279 -5.92 -2.73 -3.82
CA LEU A 279 -6.94 -2.76 -4.88
C LEU A 279 -6.79 -4.00 -5.79
N LEU A 280 -5.57 -4.36 -6.17
CA LEU A 280 -5.32 -5.56 -6.98
C LEU A 280 -5.66 -6.84 -6.21
N ALA A 281 -5.27 -6.92 -4.93
CA ALA A 281 -5.62 -8.03 -4.07
C ALA A 281 -7.14 -8.16 -3.92
N ARG A 282 -7.85 -7.05 -3.65
CA ARG A 282 -9.30 -7.02 -3.56
C ARG A 282 -9.96 -7.44 -4.87
N ALA A 283 -9.47 -6.93 -6.02
CA ALA A 283 -10.00 -7.32 -7.33
C ALA A 283 -9.85 -8.82 -7.59
N SER A 284 -8.72 -9.41 -7.18
CA SER A 284 -8.52 -10.85 -7.26
C SER A 284 -9.50 -11.62 -6.38
N TRP A 285 -9.71 -11.17 -5.14
CA TRP A 285 -10.62 -11.80 -4.20
C TRP A 285 -12.09 -11.70 -4.64
N GLU A 286 -12.55 -10.52 -5.06
CA GLU A 286 -13.92 -10.32 -5.55
C GLU A 286 -14.22 -11.15 -6.80
N ALA A 287 -13.26 -11.21 -7.75
CA ALA A 287 -13.46 -11.99 -8.95
C ALA A 287 -13.55 -13.51 -8.66
N ARG A 288 -12.74 -14.03 -7.74
CA ARG A 288 -12.82 -15.43 -7.33
C ARG A 288 -14.11 -15.76 -6.58
N ALA A 289 -14.54 -14.88 -5.67
CA ALA A 289 -15.80 -15.04 -4.96
C ALA A 289 -17.01 -14.96 -5.92
N ALA A 290 -16.86 -14.18 -6.99
CA ALA A 290 -17.87 -14.05 -8.02
C ALA A 290 -17.98 -15.29 -8.95
N GLU A 291 -16.90 -16.04 -9.16
CA GLU A 291 -16.96 -17.30 -9.92
C GLU A 291 -17.87 -18.36 -9.25
N GLU A 292 -18.08 -18.24 -7.92
CA GLU A 292 -18.97 -19.12 -7.15
C GLU A 292 -20.44 -18.64 -7.12
N ASN A 293 -20.74 -17.43 -7.59
CA ASN A 293 -22.07 -16.80 -7.50
C ASN A 293 -22.55 -16.24 -8.84
N SER A 294 -23.82 -16.47 -9.19
CA SER A 294 -24.43 -16.05 -10.47
C SER A 294 -24.56 -14.53 -10.69
N ASP A 295 -24.42 -13.69 -9.65
CA ASP A 295 -24.56 -12.22 -9.73
C ASP A 295 -23.19 -11.49 -9.86
N ALA A 296 -22.21 -12.21 -10.29
CA ALA A 296 -20.78 -11.86 -10.33
C ALA A 296 -20.41 -10.60 -11.13
N THR A 297 -21.10 -10.34 -12.24
CA THR A 297 -20.67 -9.30 -13.20
C THR A 297 -20.69 -7.90 -12.60
N ALA A 298 -21.69 -7.57 -11.79
CA ALA A 298 -21.80 -6.23 -11.20
C ALA A 298 -20.71 -5.93 -10.15
N LEU A 299 -20.26 -6.96 -9.39
CA LEU A 299 -19.16 -6.83 -8.43
C LEU A 299 -17.85 -6.62 -9.16
N VAL A 300 -17.57 -7.43 -10.19
CA VAL A 300 -16.34 -7.31 -11.00
C VAL A 300 -16.27 -5.97 -11.70
N ASP A 301 -17.37 -5.45 -12.26
CA ASP A 301 -17.41 -4.13 -12.89
C ASP A 301 -17.22 -3.00 -11.88
N GLY A 302 -17.71 -3.17 -10.64
CA GLY A 302 -17.52 -2.23 -9.54
C GLY A 302 -16.05 -2.07 -9.17
N VAL A 303 -15.38 -3.18 -8.86
CA VAL A 303 -13.96 -3.17 -8.50
C VAL A 303 -13.07 -2.77 -9.68
N ALA A 304 -13.41 -3.17 -10.91
CA ALA A 304 -12.68 -2.76 -12.10
C ALA A 304 -12.69 -1.22 -12.27
N ARG A 305 -13.79 -0.56 -11.92
CA ARG A 305 -13.87 0.90 -11.93
C ARG A 305 -12.93 1.51 -10.91
N GLU A 306 -12.93 1.03 -9.68
CA GLU A 306 -12.05 1.53 -8.62
C GLU A 306 -10.57 1.34 -8.98
N VAL A 307 -10.21 0.16 -9.51
CA VAL A 307 -8.85 -0.13 -9.99
C VAL A 307 -8.44 0.82 -11.10
N VAL A 308 -9.30 1.04 -12.13
CA VAL A 308 -8.98 1.93 -13.25
C VAL A 308 -8.88 3.39 -12.81
N ASP A 309 -9.79 3.86 -11.95
CA ASP A 309 -9.73 5.21 -11.41
C ASP A 309 -8.38 5.44 -10.70
N TYR A 310 -7.94 4.49 -9.90
CA TYR A 310 -6.69 4.60 -9.16
C TYR A 310 -5.45 4.39 -10.06
N LEU A 311 -5.51 3.47 -11.02
CA LEU A 311 -4.47 3.28 -12.04
C LEU A 311 -4.23 4.56 -12.85
N LEU A 312 -5.30 5.31 -13.17
CA LEU A 312 -5.24 6.52 -13.97
C LEU A 312 -5.09 7.81 -13.12
N PHE A 313 -4.73 7.68 -11.86
CA PHE A 313 -4.50 8.80 -10.94
C PHE A 313 -5.68 9.78 -10.83
N VAL A 314 -6.90 9.25 -10.91
CA VAL A 314 -8.11 10.05 -10.66
C VAL A 314 -8.07 10.57 -9.23
N ASP A 315 -8.40 11.86 -9.07
CA ASP A 315 -8.38 12.56 -7.79
C ASP A 315 -6.98 12.71 -7.14
N GLU A 316 -5.88 12.48 -7.87
CA GLU A 316 -4.53 12.75 -7.37
C GLU A 316 -4.42 14.18 -6.84
N ALA A 317 -3.93 14.34 -5.61
CA ALA A 317 -3.67 15.65 -5.05
C ALA A 317 -2.51 16.34 -5.80
N PRO A 318 -2.69 17.56 -6.32
CA PRO A 318 -1.64 18.25 -7.07
C PRO A 318 -0.45 18.58 -6.17
N LEU A 319 0.74 18.55 -6.74
CA LEU A 319 1.93 19.03 -6.06
C LEU A 319 1.92 20.57 -6.01
N PRO A 320 2.03 21.16 -4.83
CA PRO A 320 2.01 22.63 -4.69
C PRO A 320 3.31 23.30 -5.16
N ALA A 321 4.41 22.56 -5.24
CA ALA A 321 5.70 22.96 -5.79
C ALA A 321 6.51 21.71 -6.17
N ARG A 322 7.61 21.94 -6.89
CA ARG A 322 8.55 20.88 -7.28
C ARG A 322 9.09 20.13 -6.07
N VAL A 323 9.17 18.81 -6.23
CA VAL A 323 9.74 17.87 -5.25
C VAL A 323 10.99 17.24 -5.85
N ASP A 324 12.07 17.14 -5.05
CA ASP A 324 13.33 16.52 -5.44
C ASP A 324 13.78 15.52 -4.37
N GLY A 325 14.10 14.29 -4.80
CA GLY A 325 14.58 13.24 -3.91
C GLY A 325 16.01 13.47 -3.41
N SER A 326 16.40 12.78 -2.36
CA SER A 326 17.73 12.90 -1.74
C SER A 326 18.59 11.65 -1.90
N SER A 327 17.99 10.46 -2.10
CA SER A 327 18.67 9.17 -2.05
C SER A 327 19.14 8.63 -3.42
N GLY A 328 18.69 9.18 -4.53
CA GLY A 328 18.84 8.60 -5.87
C GLY A 328 17.73 7.62 -6.24
N PHE A 329 16.69 7.50 -5.40
CA PHE A 329 15.54 6.63 -5.67
C PHE A 329 14.82 6.99 -6.97
N ALA A 330 14.63 8.28 -7.24
CA ALA A 330 13.89 8.76 -8.42
C ALA A 330 14.53 8.27 -9.72
N GLU A 331 15.85 8.39 -9.84
CA GLU A 331 16.63 7.97 -11.00
C GLU A 331 16.58 6.44 -11.18
N ARG A 332 16.76 5.71 -10.07
CA ARG A 332 16.71 4.24 -10.08
C ARG A 332 15.32 3.73 -10.41
N PHE A 333 14.28 4.33 -9.86
CA PHE A 333 12.89 3.99 -10.17
C PHE A 333 12.57 4.21 -11.65
N ALA A 334 12.88 5.37 -12.20
CA ALA A 334 12.64 5.70 -13.60
C ALA A 334 13.41 4.81 -14.59
N ALA A 335 14.57 4.27 -14.18
CA ALA A 335 15.38 3.38 -15.01
C ALA A 335 14.84 1.94 -15.11
N ARG A 336 13.96 1.51 -14.20
CA ARG A 336 13.45 0.12 -14.13
C ARG A 336 12.42 -0.22 -15.20
N GLY A 337 11.66 0.76 -15.64
CA GLY A 337 10.49 0.52 -16.48
C GLY A 337 10.82 0.19 -17.94
N PRO A 338 9.98 -0.60 -18.61
CA PRO A 338 10.07 -0.79 -20.04
C PRO A 338 9.84 0.55 -20.76
N LYS A 339 10.47 0.73 -21.92
CA LYS A 339 10.36 1.94 -22.73
C LYS A 339 9.72 1.60 -24.07
N ASP A 340 8.84 2.48 -24.53
CA ASP A 340 8.28 2.41 -25.87
C ASP A 340 9.31 2.81 -26.93
N SER A 341 8.92 2.74 -28.20
CA SER A 341 9.74 3.11 -29.36
C SER A 341 10.20 4.59 -29.35
N HIS A 342 9.56 5.44 -28.54
CA HIS A 342 9.92 6.85 -28.35
C HIS A 342 10.69 7.11 -27.05
N GLY A 343 11.09 6.07 -26.32
CA GLY A 343 11.80 6.18 -25.05
C GLY A 343 10.93 6.59 -23.85
N ARG A 344 9.58 6.54 -23.99
CA ARG A 344 8.62 6.87 -22.93
C ARG A 344 8.36 5.63 -22.06
N SER A 345 8.10 5.85 -20.76
CA SER A 345 7.80 4.79 -19.80
C SER A 345 6.78 5.26 -18.77
N LEU A 346 5.94 4.36 -18.26
CA LEU A 346 5.05 4.64 -17.11
C LEU A 346 5.81 4.79 -15.79
N TYR A 347 7.12 4.51 -15.75
CA TYR A 347 7.98 4.79 -14.59
C TYR A 347 8.59 6.19 -14.59
N GLN A 348 8.35 7.00 -15.63
CA GLN A 348 8.86 8.37 -15.65
C GLN A 348 8.10 9.26 -14.65
N LEU A 349 8.87 9.98 -13.83
CA LEU A 349 8.35 10.89 -12.82
C LEU A 349 8.17 12.30 -13.42
N ASP A 350 7.17 13.06 -12.91
CA ASP A 350 6.99 14.49 -13.19
C ASP A 350 7.58 15.33 -12.05
N LEU A 351 7.12 15.11 -10.85
CA LEU A 351 7.55 15.74 -9.59
C LEU A 351 7.39 17.27 -9.54
N THR A 352 6.68 17.87 -10.49
CA THR A 352 6.39 19.30 -10.54
C THR A 352 4.92 19.60 -10.29
N ALA A 353 4.04 18.90 -10.98
CA ALA A 353 2.59 19.03 -10.85
C ALA A 353 1.92 17.78 -10.30
N ARG A 354 2.51 16.62 -10.51
CA ARG A 354 2.01 15.29 -10.16
C ARG A 354 3.15 14.29 -9.97
N LEU A 355 2.84 13.07 -9.52
CA LEU A 355 3.85 12.04 -9.32
C LEU A 355 4.45 11.53 -10.64
N LEU A 356 3.62 11.01 -11.54
CA LEU A 356 4.07 10.38 -12.78
C LEU A 356 3.94 11.32 -13.98
N ARG A 357 4.88 11.24 -14.92
CA ARG A 357 4.84 11.98 -16.17
C ARG A 357 3.61 11.62 -17.02
N TYR A 358 3.30 10.35 -17.11
CA TYR A 358 2.10 9.81 -17.73
C TYR A 358 1.20 9.28 -16.61
N PRO A 359 -0.02 9.83 -16.41
CA PRO A 359 -0.87 9.45 -15.27
C PRO A 359 -1.50 8.06 -15.47
N CYS A 360 -0.65 7.06 -15.43
CA CYS A 360 -1.00 5.66 -15.45
C CYS A 360 0.01 4.89 -14.59
N SER A 361 -0.49 4.12 -13.65
CA SER A 361 0.33 3.39 -12.69
C SER A 361 1.21 2.34 -13.35
N TYR A 362 2.49 2.35 -13.00
CA TYR A 362 3.44 1.31 -13.36
C TYR A 362 3.06 -0.08 -12.80
N MET A 363 2.17 -0.13 -11.81
CA MET A 363 1.69 -1.40 -11.23
C MET A 363 0.89 -2.26 -12.21
N ILE A 364 0.52 -1.74 -13.38
CA ILE A 364 -0.05 -2.52 -14.49
C ILE A 364 0.95 -3.59 -15.01
N TYR A 365 2.26 -3.41 -14.76
CA TYR A 365 3.29 -4.40 -15.09
C TYR A 365 3.59 -5.39 -13.95
N SER A 366 2.92 -5.26 -12.81
CA SER A 366 3.18 -6.13 -11.67
C SER A 366 2.65 -7.55 -11.90
N ALA A 367 3.34 -8.52 -11.30
CA ALA A 367 2.88 -9.91 -11.29
C ALA A 367 1.47 -10.06 -10.67
N ALA A 368 1.11 -9.17 -9.74
CA ALA A 368 -0.23 -9.16 -9.15
C ALA A 368 -1.31 -8.73 -10.14
N PHE A 369 -1.02 -7.77 -11.02
CA PHE A 369 -1.95 -7.41 -12.09
C PHE A 369 -2.08 -8.53 -13.13
N ASP A 370 -0.97 -9.14 -13.53
CA ASP A 370 -0.96 -10.24 -14.50
C ASP A 370 -1.63 -11.51 -13.94
N GLY A 371 -1.53 -11.72 -12.63
CA GLY A 371 -2.15 -12.84 -11.90
C GLY A 371 -3.64 -12.66 -11.57
N LEU A 372 -4.26 -11.53 -11.93
CA LEU A 372 -5.70 -11.35 -11.76
C LEU A 372 -6.50 -12.41 -12.53
N PRO A 373 -7.64 -12.89 -11.98
CA PRO A 373 -8.60 -13.69 -12.74
C PRO A 373 -8.95 -13.00 -14.07
N ALA A 374 -9.12 -13.80 -15.13
CA ALA A 374 -9.38 -13.29 -16.47
C ALA A 374 -10.58 -12.32 -16.51
N THR A 375 -11.63 -12.64 -15.77
CA THR A 375 -12.86 -11.84 -15.66
C THR A 375 -12.57 -10.42 -15.13
N ALA A 376 -11.78 -10.29 -14.07
CA ALA A 376 -11.37 -8.99 -13.51
C ALA A 376 -10.43 -8.25 -14.45
N ARG A 377 -9.40 -8.92 -14.98
CA ARG A 377 -8.42 -8.31 -15.87
C ARG A 377 -9.05 -7.77 -17.15
N ASP A 378 -9.97 -8.53 -17.75
CA ASP A 378 -10.70 -8.11 -18.94
C ASP A 378 -11.64 -6.93 -18.67
N ALA A 379 -12.32 -6.91 -17.51
CA ALA A 379 -13.15 -5.78 -17.09
C ALA A 379 -12.30 -4.51 -16.89
N ILE A 380 -11.14 -4.63 -16.25
CA ILE A 380 -10.18 -3.53 -16.06
C ILE A 380 -9.69 -3.01 -17.40
N TYR A 381 -9.27 -3.87 -18.32
CA TYR A 381 -8.81 -3.45 -19.65
C TYR A 381 -9.91 -2.78 -20.48
N ARG A 382 -11.14 -3.34 -20.50
CA ARG A 382 -12.28 -2.71 -21.21
C ARG A 382 -12.56 -1.32 -20.66
N ARG A 383 -12.62 -1.18 -19.35
CA ARG A 383 -12.85 0.09 -18.67
C ARG A 383 -11.76 1.10 -18.99
N MET A 384 -10.49 0.67 -18.85
CA MET A 384 -9.33 1.51 -19.11
C MET A 384 -9.31 2.00 -20.55
N TYR A 385 -9.61 1.13 -21.53
CA TYR A 385 -9.70 1.52 -22.92
C TYR A 385 -10.83 2.52 -23.18
N ALA A 386 -12.00 2.32 -22.60
CA ALA A 386 -13.12 3.26 -22.74
C ALA A 386 -12.75 4.68 -22.25
N VAL A 387 -11.98 4.77 -21.17
CA VAL A 387 -11.48 6.05 -20.64
C VAL A 387 -10.39 6.64 -21.56
N LEU A 388 -9.39 5.85 -21.92
CA LEU A 388 -8.22 6.34 -22.69
C LEU A 388 -8.57 6.67 -24.14
N SER A 389 -9.48 5.93 -24.79
CA SER A 389 -9.95 6.22 -26.14
C SER A 389 -10.90 7.43 -26.20
N GLY A 390 -11.39 7.91 -25.05
CA GLY A 390 -12.34 9.01 -24.98
C GLY A 390 -13.80 8.58 -25.26
N GLN A 391 -14.10 7.29 -25.24
CA GLN A 391 -15.49 6.77 -25.26
C GLN A 391 -16.21 7.16 -23.95
N ASP A 392 -15.53 7.02 -22.81
CA ASP A 392 -16.02 7.57 -21.53
C ASP A 392 -15.58 9.03 -21.39
N ARG A 393 -16.57 9.94 -21.45
CA ARG A 393 -16.39 11.39 -21.34
C ARG A 393 -16.91 11.96 -20.02
N THR A 394 -17.09 11.12 -19.01
CA THR A 394 -17.56 11.63 -17.71
C THR A 394 -16.58 12.67 -17.16
N PRO A 395 -17.08 13.72 -16.47
CA PRO A 395 -16.23 14.80 -15.92
C PRO A 395 -15.12 14.30 -14.99
N ARG A 396 -15.29 13.13 -14.40
CA ARG A 396 -14.31 12.48 -13.52
C ARG A 396 -12.91 12.33 -14.18
N TYR A 397 -12.88 12.11 -15.51
CA TYR A 397 -11.64 11.94 -16.28
C TYR A 397 -11.18 13.21 -17.02
N SER A 398 -11.75 14.37 -16.70
CA SER A 398 -11.43 15.63 -17.37
C SER A 398 -9.96 16.05 -17.23
N ARG A 399 -9.28 15.62 -16.15
CA ARG A 399 -7.85 15.90 -15.91
C ARG A 399 -6.90 15.07 -16.81
N LEU A 400 -7.39 14.00 -17.44
CA LEU A 400 -6.63 13.23 -18.42
C LEU A 400 -6.70 13.92 -19.79
N GLU A 401 -5.67 14.67 -20.12
CA GLU A 401 -5.59 15.34 -21.42
C GLU A 401 -5.53 14.34 -22.58
N ALA A 402 -5.97 14.76 -23.77
CA ALA A 402 -5.96 13.90 -24.96
C ALA A 402 -4.54 13.45 -25.35
N SER A 403 -3.53 14.26 -25.09
CA SER A 403 -2.11 13.94 -25.27
C SER A 403 -1.65 12.82 -24.33
N ASP A 404 -2.01 12.91 -23.03
CA ASP A 404 -1.67 11.89 -22.03
C ASP A 404 -2.37 10.55 -22.34
N ARG A 405 -3.67 10.59 -22.69
CA ARG A 405 -4.44 9.39 -23.08
C ARG A 405 -3.77 8.64 -24.23
N ARG A 406 -3.39 9.36 -25.30
CA ARG A 406 -2.69 8.78 -26.46
C ARG A 406 -1.34 8.21 -26.06
N ALA A 407 -0.54 8.98 -25.32
CA ALA A 407 0.77 8.53 -24.88
C ALA A 407 0.69 7.25 -24.05
N ILE A 408 -0.29 7.14 -23.13
CA ILE A 408 -0.50 5.92 -22.31
C ILE A 408 -0.85 4.72 -23.21
N ILE A 409 -1.76 4.89 -24.19
CA ILE A 409 -2.12 3.82 -25.12
C ILE A 409 -0.87 3.37 -25.91
N ASP A 410 -0.09 4.31 -26.46
CA ASP A 410 1.10 3.99 -27.24
C ASP A 410 2.15 3.27 -26.41
N ILE A 411 2.43 3.77 -25.18
CA ILE A 411 3.37 3.12 -24.25
C ILE A 411 2.92 1.68 -23.96
N LEU A 412 1.64 1.48 -23.64
CA LEU A 412 1.13 0.14 -23.33
C LEU A 412 1.22 -0.79 -24.54
N ARG A 413 0.92 -0.32 -25.75
CA ARG A 413 1.06 -1.11 -26.99
C ARG A 413 2.46 -1.66 -27.18
N ASP A 414 3.47 -0.84 -26.93
CA ASP A 414 4.86 -1.23 -27.12
C ASP A 414 5.43 -2.06 -25.97
N THR A 415 4.86 -1.93 -24.77
CA THR A 415 5.51 -2.42 -23.54
C THR A 415 4.72 -3.48 -22.76
N LYS A 416 3.43 -3.67 -23.04
CA LYS A 416 2.58 -4.67 -22.37
C LYS A 416 2.18 -5.78 -23.36
N PRO A 417 2.79 -6.98 -23.29
CA PRO A 417 2.63 -8.03 -24.33
C PRO A 417 1.19 -8.55 -24.45
N ASP A 418 0.49 -8.71 -23.33
CA ASP A 418 -0.83 -9.36 -23.27
C ASP A 418 -2.00 -8.37 -23.35
N LEU A 419 -1.81 -7.24 -24.05
CA LEU A 419 -2.86 -6.27 -24.28
C LEU A 419 -3.94 -6.82 -25.21
N PRO A 420 -5.23 -6.64 -24.90
CA PRO A 420 -6.33 -6.98 -25.79
C PRO A 420 -6.24 -6.31 -27.15
N GLU A 421 -6.76 -6.97 -28.21
CA GLU A 421 -6.67 -6.48 -29.60
C GLU A 421 -7.23 -5.07 -29.79
N TYR A 422 -8.26 -4.69 -29.04
CA TYR A 422 -8.85 -3.36 -29.15
C TYR A 422 -7.94 -2.20 -28.67
N PHE A 423 -6.83 -2.50 -28.00
CA PHE A 423 -5.77 -1.52 -27.74
C PHE A 423 -4.83 -1.31 -28.92
N ARG A 424 -4.78 -2.25 -29.87
CA ARG A 424 -3.83 -2.29 -31.00
C ARG A 424 -4.22 -1.42 -32.18
#